data_9380dfe37d60cfc01bb60a4a53474e00
#
_entry.id   9380dfe37d60cfc01bb60a4a53474e00
#
_cell.length_a   1.000
_cell.length_b   1.000
_cell.length_c   1.000
_cell.angle_alpha   90.00
_cell.angle_beta   90.00
_cell.angle_gamma   90.00
#
_symmetry.space_group_name_H-M   'P 1'
#
loop_
_entity.id
_entity.type
_entity.pdbx_description
1 polymer ?
#
loop_
_entity_poly.entity_id
_entity_poly.type
_entity_poly.pdbx_seq_one_letter_code
_entity_poly.pdbx_strand_id
1 'polypeptide(L)'
;MALAEPSRLTKPLPGGREGATVVLHPMLCAYMYSPPEFMAMTGGRLKVVRQVLFARKQQIKIPIVAFLVEHPVVGPMIIDTGFHPSVATDPKQNLGRLYAALYNIEMQPDQAISAQLRERKGIEPSDVRVAIMTHLHMDHASAISEFTSATYVLGAGEWRAFHGARPKLNGYVRHHVEHAVEYKEVPYDSPVIDSYSTFGRAYDLFGDGSVRLVATPGHTHGHQSVILRLKDREALVTGDAIYFTRTLDDERRGWAMADEHKWHRSIGEIRLYRRENPDALIIPGHDPEAWATLLPKYE
;
A
#
# COMPACT_ATOMS: atom_id res chain seq x y z
N MET A 1 1.53 24.61 -11.22
CA MET A 1 0.51 24.93 -10.18
C MET A 1 0.94 24.21 -8.91
N ALA A 2 0.82 24.86 -7.73
CA ALA A 2 0.98 24.13 -6.48
C ALA A 2 -0.17 23.12 -6.35
N LEU A 3 0.14 21.90 -5.92
CA LEU A 3 -0.89 20.91 -5.63
C LEU A 3 -1.75 21.42 -4.46
N ALA A 4 -3.06 21.18 -4.56
CA ALA A 4 -3.95 21.43 -3.44
C ALA A 4 -3.63 20.47 -2.29
N GLU A 5 -3.67 20.98 -1.07
CA GLU A 5 -3.59 20.14 0.13
C GLU A 5 -4.77 19.14 0.14
N PRO A 6 -4.57 17.89 0.62
CA PRO A 6 -5.66 16.94 0.78
C PRO A 6 -6.77 17.50 1.66
N SER A 7 -8.02 17.34 1.23
CA SER A 7 -9.17 17.66 2.07
C SER A 7 -9.37 16.54 3.12
N ARG A 8 -9.71 16.93 4.36
CA ARG A 8 -9.96 15.96 5.43
C ARG A 8 -11.30 15.26 5.25
N LEU A 9 -11.33 13.94 5.44
CA LEU A 9 -12.56 13.17 5.51
C LEU A 9 -13.25 13.41 6.86
N THR A 10 -14.33 14.17 6.84
CA THR A 10 -15.15 14.46 8.03
C THR A 10 -16.39 13.59 8.14
N LYS A 11 -16.70 12.84 7.08
CA LYS A 11 -17.81 11.87 6.98
C LYS A 11 -17.44 10.81 5.95
N PRO A 12 -18.04 9.61 6.03
CA PRO A 12 -17.86 8.56 5.03
C PRO A 12 -18.10 9.04 3.60
N LEU A 13 -17.41 8.42 2.64
CA LEU A 13 -17.69 8.63 1.21
C LEU A 13 -19.08 8.07 0.86
N PRO A 14 -19.74 8.63 -0.15
CA PRO A 14 -21.04 8.13 -0.61
C PRO A 14 -20.91 6.71 -1.20
N GLY A 15 -21.99 5.94 -1.13
CA GLY A 15 -22.09 4.60 -1.72
C GLY A 15 -22.15 3.47 -0.72
N GLY A 16 -22.15 3.75 0.59
CA GLY A 16 -22.36 2.72 1.62
C GLY A 16 -23.72 2.06 1.51
N ARG A 17 -23.76 0.74 1.76
CA ARG A 17 -24.98 -0.07 1.83
C ARG A 17 -24.86 -1.07 2.97
N GLU A 18 -25.81 -1.04 3.89
CA GLU A 18 -25.83 -1.97 5.02
C GLU A 18 -25.61 -3.43 4.59
N GLY A 19 -24.72 -4.11 5.29
CA GLY A 19 -24.36 -5.50 5.00
C GLY A 19 -23.54 -5.72 3.72
N ALA A 20 -23.04 -4.65 3.08
CA ALA A 20 -22.19 -4.78 1.90
C ALA A 20 -20.95 -5.62 2.18
N THR A 21 -20.61 -6.49 1.24
CA THR A 21 -19.33 -7.19 1.14
C THR A 21 -18.66 -6.83 -0.16
N VAL A 22 -17.35 -6.91 -0.21
CA VAL A 22 -16.56 -6.60 -1.40
C VAL A 22 -15.91 -7.85 -1.97
N VAL A 23 -15.47 -7.75 -3.22
CA VAL A 23 -14.66 -8.78 -3.89
C VAL A 23 -13.25 -8.25 -4.03
N LEU A 24 -12.27 -9.02 -3.58
CA LEU A 24 -10.85 -8.67 -3.62
C LEU A 24 -10.12 -9.46 -4.70
N HIS A 25 -9.37 -8.76 -5.55
CA HIS A 25 -8.50 -9.36 -6.58
C HIS A 25 -7.06 -8.89 -6.37
N PRO A 26 -6.16 -9.75 -5.85
CA PRO A 26 -4.73 -9.45 -5.83
C PRO A 26 -4.17 -9.40 -7.25
N MET A 27 -3.34 -8.37 -7.55
CA MET A 27 -2.74 -8.15 -8.86
C MET A 27 -1.23 -7.98 -8.73
N LEU A 28 -0.45 -8.87 -9.34
CA LEU A 28 1.00 -8.75 -9.41
C LEU A 28 1.36 -7.70 -10.47
N CYS A 29 1.96 -6.60 -10.03
CA CYS A 29 2.36 -5.52 -10.92
C CYS A 29 3.82 -5.63 -11.39
N ALA A 30 4.68 -6.23 -10.58
CA ALA A 30 6.09 -6.44 -10.90
C ALA A 30 6.75 -7.37 -9.89
N TYR A 31 8.00 -7.74 -10.17
CA TYR A 31 8.93 -8.17 -9.13
C TYR A 31 10.06 -7.15 -8.99
N MET A 32 10.47 -6.91 -7.76
CA MET A 32 11.62 -6.08 -7.44
C MET A 32 12.67 -6.90 -6.69
N TYR A 33 13.95 -6.66 -7.00
CA TYR A 33 15.06 -7.28 -6.29
C TYR A 33 15.61 -6.31 -5.27
N SER A 34 15.54 -6.68 -4.00
CA SER A 34 15.94 -5.86 -2.86
C SER A 34 17.03 -6.54 -2.02
N PRO A 35 17.98 -5.80 -1.45
CA PRO A 35 18.89 -6.35 -0.45
C PRO A 35 18.09 -6.91 0.75
N PRO A 36 18.40 -8.12 1.24
CA PRO A 36 17.68 -8.73 2.36
C PRO A 36 17.59 -7.84 3.60
N GLU A 37 18.66 -7.11 3.93
CA GLU A 37 18.69 -6.21 5.08
C GLU A 37 17.79 -4.97 4.91
N PHE A 38 17.36 -4.64 3.68
CA PHE A 38 16.36 -3.59 3.47
C PHE A 38 14.97 -4.05 3.90
N MET A 39 14.69 -5.34 3.73
CA MET A 39 13.38 -5.92 3.99
C MET A 39 13.25 -6.46 5.43
N ALA A 40 14.34 -7.01 5.98
CA ALA A 40 14.35 -7.58 7.34
C ALA A 40 15.76 -7.42 7.95
N MET A 41 15.95 -6.41 8.75
CA MET A 41 17.25 -6.13 9.37
C MET A 41 17.65 -7.22 10.38
N THR A 42 18.84 -7.77 10.19
CA THR A 42 19.47 -8.71 11.13
C THR A 42 20.74 -8.14 11.77
N GLY A 43 21.12 -6.92 11.39
CA GLY A 43 22.31 -6.24 11.90
C GLY A 43 22.21 -4.72 11.85
N GLY A 44 23.24 -4.05 12.32
CA GLY A 44 23.30 -2.59 12.35
C GLY A 44 23.46 -1.95 10.96
N ARG A 45 23.39 -0.61 10.91
CA ARG A 45 23.52 0.21 9.69
C ARG A 45 24.72 -0.15 8.80
N LEU A 46 25.85 -0.55 9.41
CA LEU A 46 27.04 -0.93 8.67
C LEU A 46 26.84 -2.18 7.80
N LYS A 47 26.06 -3.16 8.27
CA LYS A 47 25.73 -4.36 7.50
C LYS A 47 24.89 -4.02 6.28
N VAL A 48 23.90 -3.15 6.43
CA VAL A 48 23.08 -2.63 5.32
C VAL A 48 23.96 -1.95 4.26
N VAL A 49 24.83 -1.03 4.67
CA VAL A 49 25.75 -0.33 3.75
C VAL A 49 26.65 -1.33 3.00
N ARG A 50 27.20 -2.32 3.69
CA ARG A 50 28.00 -3.38 3.04
C ARG A 50 27.21 -4.18 2.01
N GLN A 51 25.99 -4.54 2.31
CA GLN A 51 25.13 -5.26 1.35
C GLN A 51 24.81 -4.42 0.12
N VAL A 52 24.48 -3.16 0.29
CA VAL A 52 24.20 -2.25 -0.83
C VAL A 52 25.43 -2.10 -1.74
N LEU A 53 26.62 -1.98 -1.15
CA LEU A 53 27.85 -1.73 -1.91
C LEU A 53 28.45 -3.00 -2.53
N PHE A 54 28.36 -4.16 -1.86
CA PHE A 54 29.15 -5.34 -2.20
C PHE A 54 28.37 -6.61 -2.47
N ALA A 55 27.07 -6.68 -2.14
CA ALA A 55 26.29 -7.90 -2.19
C ALA A 55 25.17 -7.90 -3.25
N ARG A 56 25.40 -7.31 -4.43
CA ARG A 56 24.43 -7.33 -5.56
C ARG A 56 23.95 -8.73 -5.95
N LYS A 57 24.70 -9.78 -5.62
CA LYS A 57 24.35 -11.18 -5.90
C LYS A 57 23.42 -11.83 -4.86
N GLN A 58 23.14 -11.16 -3.74
CA GLN A 58 22.33 -11.70 -2.63
C GLN A 58 20.99 -10.96 -2.50
N GLN A 59 20.44 -10.48 -3.60
CA GLN A 59 19.14 -9.83 -3.58
C GLN A 59 18.01 -10.88 -3.46
N ILE A 60 16.95 -10.52 -2.74
CA ILE A 60 15.72 -11.30 -2.70
C ILE A 60 14.71 -10.73 -3.68
N LYS A 61 14.00 -11.61 -4.36
CA LYS A 61 12.92 -11.26 -5.29
C LYS A 61 11.63 -11.11 -4.50
N ILE A 62 11.05 -9.92 -4.53
CA ILE A 62 9.81 -9.58 -3.81
C ILE A 62 8.71 -9.18 -4.81
N PRO A 63 7.44 -9.56 -4.58
CA PRO A 63 6.34 -9.12 -5.40
C PRO A 63 6.00 -7.65 -5.10
N ILE A 64 5.66 -6.90 -6.14
CA ILE A 64 5.02 -5.59 -6.05
C ILE A 64 3.57 -5.79 -6.47
N VAL A 65 2.66 -5.51 -5.55
CA VAL A 65 1.25 -5.83 -5.69
C VAL A 65 0.37 -4.59 -5.57
N ALA A 66 -0.75 -4.63 -6.27
CA ALA A 66 -1.87 -3.73 -6.06
C ALA A 66 -3.15 -4.58 -6.06
N PHE A 67 -4.26 -4.00 -5.66
CA PHE A 67 -5.49 -4.77 -5.53
C PHE A 67 -6.65 -4.05 -6.21
N LEU A 68 -7.44 -4.80 -6.99
CA LEU A 68 -8.77 -4.37 -7.36
C LEU A 68 -9.75 -4.81 -6.26
N VAL A 69 -10.59 -3.89 -5.83
CA VAL A 69 -11.70 -4.13 -4.91
C VAL A 69 -13.01 -3.76 -5.61
N GLU A 70 -13.89 -4.72 -5.78
CA GLU A 70 -15.20 -4.48 -6.38
C GLU A 70 -16.25 -4.29 -5.26
N HIS A 71 -16.72 -3.06 -5.10
CA HIS A 71 -17.78 -2.74 -4.14
C HIS A 71 -19.14 -2.74 -4.84
N PRO A 72 -20.20 -3.32 -4.24
CA PRO A 72 -21.49 -3.55 -4.91
C PRO A 72 -22.25 -2.27 -5.32
N VAL A 73 -21.87 -1.12 -4.77
CA VAL A 73 -22.50 0.18 -5.08
C VAL A 73 -21.50 1.16 -5.68
N VAL A 74 -20.29 1.27 -5.09
CA VAL A 74 -19.26 2.21 -5.56
C VAL A 74 -18.65 1.74 -6.89
N GLY A 75 -18.65 0.42 -7.14
CA GLY A 75 -18.00 -0.17 -8.30
C GLY A 75 -16.51 -0.46 -8.05
N PRO A 76 -15.67 -0.41 -9.09
CA PRO A 76 -14.26 -0.73 -8.98
C PRO A 76 -13.48 0.33 -8.21
N MET A 77 -12.68 -0.13 -7.25
CA MET A 77 -11.72 0.65 -6.46
C MET A 77 -10.38 -0.05 -6.49
N ILE A 78 -9.31 0.65 -6.17
CA ILE A 78 -7.98 0.05 -6.04
C ILE A 78 -7.37 0.34 -4.67
N ILE A 79 -6.52 -0.59 -4.21
CA ILE A 79 -5.60 -0.37 -3.09
C ILE A 79 -4.20 -0.37 -3.68
N ASP A 80 -3.50 0.75 -3.56
CA ASP A 80 -2.25 1.09 -4.20
C ASP A 80 -2.30 1.02 -5.74
N THR A 81 -1.27 1.50 -6.41
CA THR A 81 -1.22 1.55 -7.88
C THR A 81 -0.09 0.69 -8.48
N GLY A 82 0.81 0.17 -7.65
CA GLY A 82 1.99 -0.51 -8.14
C GLY A 82 2.88 0.39 -8.99
N PHE A 83 3.66 -0.21 -9.89
CA PHE A 83 4.47 0.53 -10.85
C PHE A 83 3.69 0.95 -12.09
N HIS A 84 4.02 2.14 -12.60
CA HIS A 84 3.53 2.67 -13.86
C HIS A 84 4.08 1.83 -15.06
N PRO A 85 3.34 1.67 -16.17
CA PRO A 85 3.78 0.89 -17.33
C PRO A 85 5.17 1.30 -17.85
N SER A 86 5.53 2.57 -17.77
CA SER A 86 6.85 3.07 -18.21
C SER A 86 8.03 2.49 -17.44
N VAL A 87 7.83 1.92 -16.25
CA VAL A 87 8.90 1.25 -15.50
C VAL A 87 9.42 0.03 -16.24
N ALA A 88 8.57 -0.66 -17.00
CA ALA A 88 8.95 -1.81 -17.80
C ALA A 88 9.92 -1.44 -18.95
N THR A 89 9.86 -0.20 -19.44
CA THR A 89 10.65 0.26 -20.61
C THR A 89 11.74 1.24 -20.25
N ASP A 90 11.47 2.16 -19.33
CA ASP A 90 12.45 3.16 -18.85
C ASP A 90 12.31 3.42 -17.33
N PRO A 91 12.82 2.51 -16.49
CA PRO A 91 12.77 2.70 -15.03
C PRO A 91 13.52 3.94 -14.57
N LYS A 92 14.52 4.44 -15.33
CA LYS A 92 15.28 5.64 -14.94
C LYS A 92 14.46 6.90 -15.09
N GLN A 93 13.62 6.99 -16.12
CA GLN A 93 12.74 8.12 -16.33
C GLN A 93 11.67 8.16 -15.23
N ASN A 94 11.08 7.01 -14.89
CA ASN A 94 10.00 6.94 -13.91
C ASN A 94 10.50 7.05 -12.45
N LEU A 95 11.47 6.22 -12.05
CA LEU A 95 11.94 6.13 -10.66
C LEU A 95 13.11 7.11 -10.36
N GLY A 96 13.73 7.64 -11.40
CA GLY A 96 14.96 8.40 -11.30
C GLY A 96 16.20 7.52 -11.20
N ARG A 97 17.38 8.14 -11.43
CA ARG A 97 18.66 7.42 -11.51
C ARG A 97 19.03 6.66 -10.23
N LEU A 98 18.68 7.21 -9.07
CA LEU A 98 19.02 6.59 -7.79
C LEU A 98 18.32 5.25 -7.60
N TYR A 99 17.01 5.22 -7.69
CA TYR A 99 16.24 4.01 -7.47
C TYR A 99 16.40 2.98 -8.59
N ALA A 100 16.50 3.43 -9.85
CA ALA A 100 16.80 2.54 -10.96
C ALA A 100 18.22 1.91 -10.90
N ALA A 101 19.15 2.51 -10.15
CA ALA A 101 20.45 1.93 -9.90
C ALA A 101 20.48 1.02 -8.65
N LEU A 102 19.59 1.28 -7.69
CA LEU A 102 19.50 0.54 -6.43
C LEU A 102 18.72 -0.76 -6.56
N TYR A 103 17.61 -0.71 -7.30
CA TYR A 103 16.68 -1.84 -7.48
C TYR A 103 16.71 -2.36 -8.91
N ASN A 104 16.75 -3.68 -9.06
CA ASN A 104 16.44 -4.33 -10.33
C ASN A 104 14.94 -4.66 -10.33
N ILE A 105 14.22 -4.25 -11.36
CA ILE A 105 12.78 -4.46 -11.51
C ILE A 105 12.53 -5.33 -12.71
N GLU A 106 11.75 -6.37 -12.50
CA GLU A 106 11.27 -7.31 -13.51
C GLU A 106 9.78 -7.06 -13.71
N MET A 107 9.44 -6.40 -14.81
CA MET A 107 8.08 -6.00 -15.14
C MET A 107 7.86 -6.05 -16.64
N GLN A 108 6.68 -6.53 -17.06
CA GLN A 108 6.16 -6.36 -18.42
C GLN A 108 5.09 -5.26 -18.43
N PRO A 109 4.89 -4.53 -19.53
CA PRO A 109 3.90 -3.43 -19.59
C PRO A 109 2.47 -3.86 -19.24
N ASP A 110 2.07 -5.08 -19.61
CA ASP A 110 0.76 -5.68 -19.31
C ASP A 110 0.56 -6.07 -17.83
N GLN A 111 1.63 -6.03 -17.02
CA GLN A 111 1.56 -6.23 -15.59
C GLN A 111 1.15 -4.98 -14.81
N ALA A 112 1.20 -3.78 -15.43
CA ALA A 112 0.65 -2.59 -14.77
C ALA A 112 -0.82 -2.81 -14.42
N ILE A 113 -1.25 -2.36 -13.21
CA ILE A 113 -2.63 -2.57 -12.77
C ILE A 113 -3.64 -2.00 -13.79
N SER A 114 -3.36 -0.84 -14.39
CA SER A 114 -4.21 -0.24 -15.42
C SER A 114 -4.39 -1.13 -16.65
N ALA A 115 -3.33 -1.81 -17.10
CA ALA A 115 -3.40 -2.77 -18.20
C ALA A 115 -4.19 -4.02 -17.80
N GLN A 116 -3.91 -4.58 -16.61
CA GLN A 116 -4.65 -5.75 -16.12
C GLN A 116 -6.15 -5.49 -15.93
N LEU A 117 -6.54 -4.29 -15.49
CA LEU A 117 -7.95 -3.91 -15.38
C LEU A 117 -8.63 -3.91 -16.74
N ARG A 118 -8.01 -3.31 -17.78
CA ARG A 118 -8.56 -3.31 -19.13
C ARG A 118 -8.65 -4.71 -19.73
N GLU A 119 -7.56 -5.46 -19.71
CA GLU A 119 -7.43 -6.71 -20.45
C GLU A 119 -8.15 -7.88 -19.77
N ARG A 120 -8.10 -7.95 -18.44
CA ARG A 120 -8.64 -9.10 -17.68
C ARG A 120 -10.01 -8.86 -17.10
N LYS A 121 -10.40 -7.59 -16.91
CA LYS A 121 -11.64 -7.21 -16.24
C LYS A 121 -12.59 -6.38 -17.09
N GLY A 122 -12.12 -5.82 -18.22
CA GLY A 122 -12.90 -4.88 -19.03
C GLY A 122 -13.23 -3.58 -18.29
N ILE A 123 -12.39 -3.21 -17.31
CA ILE A 123 -12.54 -1.99 -16.48
C ILE A 123 -11.55 -0.96 -17.01
N GLU A 124 -12.04 0.19 -17.44
CA GLU A 124 -11.17 1.29 -17.80
C GLU A 124 -10.66 2.00 -16.52
N PRO A 125 -9.42 2.47 -16.49
CA PRO A 125 -8.90 3.23 -15.34
C PRO A 125 -9.78 4.43 -14.95
N SER A 126 -10.50 5.03 -15.89
CA SER A 126 -11.48 6.09 -15.64
C SER A 126 -12.71 5.64 -14.87
N ASP A 127 -13.00 4.34 -14.82
CA ASP A 127 -14.13 3.79 -14.05
C ASP A 127 -13.79 3.66 -12.56
N VAL A 128 -12.50 3.64 -12.22
CA VAL A 128 -12.02 3.60 -10.84
C VAL A 128 -12.27 4.96 -10.19
N ARG A 129 -13.15 4.98 -9.18
CA ARG A 129 -13.57 6.21 -8.49
C ARG A 129 -12.85 6.47 -7.17
N VAL A 130 -12.29 5.43 -6.56
CA VAL A 130 -11.58 5.50 -5.29
C VAL A 130 -10.29 4.71 -5.39
N ALA A 131 -9.19 5.34 -5.01
CA ALA A 131 -7.89 4.71 -4.86
C ALA A 131 -7.43 4.89 -3.40
N ILE A 132 -7.33 3.80 -2.67
CA ILE A 132 -6.85 3.79 -1.29
C ILE A 132 -5.34 3.58 -1.33
N MET A 133 -4.57 4.56 -0.84
CA MET A 133 -3.13 4.43 -0.76
C MET A 133 -2.74 3.96 0.65
N THR A 134 -2.02 2.84 0.73
CA THR A 134 -1.43 2.44 2.02
C THR A 134 -0.40 3.47 2.45
N HIS A 135 0.41 3.94 1.51
CA HIS A 135 1.37 5.03 1.64
C HIS A 135 1.82 5.49 0.23
N LEU A 136 2.77 6.45 0.14
CA LEU A 136 3.16 7.07 -1.13
C LEU A 136 4.58 6.72 -1.60
N HIS A 137 5.14 5.58 -1.22
CA HIS A 137 6.40 5.13 -1.80
C HIS A 137 6.25 4.76 -3.28
N MET A 138 7.38 4.74 -3.97
CA MET A 138 7.44 4.63 -5.43
C MET A 138 6.81 3.36 -6.01
N ASP A 139 6.84 2.27 -5.29
CA ASP A 139 6.30 0.97 -5.69
C ASP A 139 4.81 0.81 -5.37
N HIS A 140 4.23 1.76 -4.63
CA HIS A 140 2.80 1.84 -4.34
C HIS A 140 2.11 2.97 -5.12
N ALA A 141 2.81 4.07 -5.42
CA ALA A 141 2.22 5.31 -5.94
C ALA A 141 2.62 5.65 -7.39
N SER A 142 3.44 4.82 -8.06
CA SER A 142 4.04 5.15 -9.35
C SER A 142 3.01 5.35 -10.46
N ALA A 143 1.86 4.67 -10.43
CA ALA A 143 0.85 4.74 -11.48
C ALA A 143 -0.36 5.61 -11.14
N ILE A 144 -0.24 6.56 -10.20
CA ILE A 144 -1.33 7.52 -9.88
C ILE A 144 -1.83 8.25 -11.14
N SER A 145 -0.96 8.59 -12.08
CA SER A 145 -1.32 9.26 -13.33
C SER A 145 -2.25 8.46 -14.24
N GLU A 146 -2.34 7.14 -14.06
CA GLU A 146 -3.24 6.28 -14.84
C GLU A 146 -4.72 6.41 -14.39
N PHE A 147 -4.98 6.85 -13.15
CA PHE A 147 -6.30 6.86 -12.53
C PHE A 147 -6.76 8.28 -12.20
N THR A 148 -6.79 9.14 -13.20
CA THR A 148 -7.07 10.58 -13.02
C THR A 148 -8.50 10.90 -12.59
N SER A 149 -9.44 9.96 -12.68
CA SER A 149 -10.84 10.11 -12.23
C SER A 149 -11.04 9.67 -10.77
N ALA A 150 -10.01 9.11 -10.12
CA ALA A 150 -10.12 8.60 -8.76
C ALA A 150 -9.89 9.69 -7.71
N THR A 151 -10.63 9.57 -6.60
CA THR A 151 -10.29 10.24 -5.34
C THR A 151 -9.29 9.36 -4.58
N TYR A 152 -8.12 9.92 -4.28
CA TYR A 152 -7.04 9.22 -3.56
C TYR A 152 -7.17 9.43 -2.06
N VAL A 153 -7.28 8.33 -1.30
CA VAL A 153 -7.46 8.36 0.16
C VAL A 153 -6.16 8.00 0.86
N LEU A 154 -5.61 8.96 1.60
CA LEU A 154 -4.33 8.87 2.32
C LEU A 154 -4.56 8.81 3.83
N GLY A 155 -3.66 8.19 4.57
CA GLY A 155 -3.62 8.34 6.03
C GLY A 155 -3.02 9.68 6.47
N ALA A 156 -3.51 10.21 7.58
CA ALA A 156 -3.02 11.48 8.13
C ALA A 156 -1.51 11.49 8.33
N GLY A 157 -0.87 12.53 7.83
CA GLY A 157 0.58 12.72 7.89
C GLY A 157 1.36 12.18 6.70
N GLU A 158 0.74 11.41 5.79
CA GLU A 158 1.43 10.89 4.60
C GLU A 158 1.78 12.01 3.62
N TRP A 159 0.84 12.92 3.37
CA TRP A 159 1.08 14.09 2.53
C TRP A 159 2.21 14.97 3.05
N ARG A 160 2.25 15.19 4.37
CA ARG A 160 3.34 15.95 5.01
C ARG A 160 4.68 15.23 4.90
N ALA A 161 4.69 13.90 5.05
CA ALA A 161 5.91 13.09 4.89
C ALA A 161 6.44 13.17 3.45
N PHE A 162 5.56 13.08 2.47
CA PHE A 162 5.88 13.24 1.05
C PHE A 162 6.50 14.61 0.75
N HIS A 163 6.01 15.70 1.35
CA HIS A 163 6.56 17.05 1.19
C HIS A 163 7.73 17.37 2.14
N GLY A 164 8.21 16.37 2.89
CA GLY A 164 9.32 16.54 3.83
C GLY A 164 10.63 16.98 3.19
N ALA A 165 11.65 17.24 4.01
CA ALA A 165 12.90 17.84 3.57
C ALA A 165 13.74 16.98 2.58
N ARG A 166 13.58 15.65 2.62
CA ARG A 166 14.36 14.71 1.79
C ARG A 166 13.49 13.57 1.24
N PRO A 167 12.43 13.86 0.46
CA PRO A 167 11.48 12.84 0.04
C PRO A 167 12.16 11.69 -0.71
N LYS A 168 13.09 11.99 -1.63
CA LYS A 168 13.82 10.98 -2.41
C LYS A 168 14.68 10.00 -1.57
N LEU A 169 15.12 10.38 -0.38
CA LEU A 169 15.84 9.46 0.50
C LEU A 169 14.91 8.58 1.32
N ASN A 170 13.63 8.94 1.36
CA ASN A 170 12.58 8.28 2.13
C ASN A 170 11.59 7.50 1.24
N GLY A 171 11.95 7.14 0.00
CA GLY A 171 11.09 6.31 -0.85
C GLY A 171 10.13 7.07 -1.77
N TYR A 172 10.01 8.39 -1.63
CA TYR A 172 9.04 9.20 -2.39
C TYR A 172 9.61 9.72 -3.71
N VAL A 173 8.80 9.66 -4.76
CA VAL A 173 9.12 10.22 -6.08
C VAL A 173 8.07 11.27 -6.44
N ARG A 174 8.47 12.55 -6.49
CA ARG A 174 7.55 13.69 -6.60
C ARG A 174 6.58 13.58 -7.77
N HIS A 175 7.06 13.30 -8.96
CA HIS A 175 6.21 13.26 -10.16
C HIS A 175 5.22 12.09 -10.19
N HIS A 176 5.33 11.10 -9.27
CA HIS A 176 4.31 10.07 -9.13
C HIS A 176 3.01 10.59 -8.50
N VAL A 177 3.13 11.60 -7.63
CA VAL A 177 2.03 12.11 -6.81
C VAL A 177 1.55 13.48 -7.30
N GLU A 178 2.43 14.26 -7.95
CA GLU A 178 2.14 15.63 -8.40
C GLU A 178 1.24 15.66 -9.65
N HIS A 179 0.04 15.07 -9.53
CA HIS A 179 -0.99 15.07 -10.58
C HIS A 179 -2.23 15.85 -10.14
N ALA A 180 -3.00 16.32 -11.11
CA ALA A 180 -4.25 17.05 -10.88
C ALA A 180 -5.41 16.07 -10.55
N VAL A 181 -5.29 15.40 -9.42
CA VAL A 181 -6.28 14.46 -8.87
C VAL A 181 -6.76 14.94 -7.50
N GLU A 182 -7.89 14.43 -7.04
CA GLU A 182 -8.40 14.74 -5.72
C GLU A 182 -7.73 13.87 -4.66
N TYR A 183 -7.12 14.51 -3.64
CA TYR A 183 -6.59 13.83 -2.47
C TYR A 183 -7.46 14.10 -1.24
N LYS A 184 -7.78 13.05 -0.50
CA LYS A 184 -8.46 13.11 0.81
C LYS A 184 -7.60 12.45 1.88
N GLU A 185 -7.56 13.05 3.06
CA GLU A 185 -6.81 12.55 4.20
C GLU A 185 -7.74 12.02 5.28
N VAL A 186 -7.51 10.77 5.73
CA VAL A 186 -8.19 10.19 6.90
C VAL A 186 -7.61 10.84 8.14
N PRO A 187 -8.41 11.62 8.90
CA PRO A 187 -7.90 12.39 10.02
C PRO A 187 -7.80 11.55 11.30
N TYR A 188 -6.85 10.63 11.37
CA TYR A 188 -6.67 9.69 12.50
C TYR A 188 -6.47 10.36 13.88
N ASP A 189 -6.33 11.67 13.94
CA ASP A 189 -6.25 12.50 15.15
C ASP A 189 -7.60 13.14 15.53
N SER A 190 -8.66 12.89 14.77
CA SER A 190 -9.98 13.53 14.90
C SER A 190 -10.96 12.70 15.72
N PRO A 191 -11.97 13.34 16.36
CA PRO A 191 -13.07 12.65 17.03
C PRO A 191 -13.97 11.78 16.13
N VAL A 192 -13.89 11.93 14.80
CA VAL A 192 -14.63 11.07 13.86
C VAL A 192 -13.98 9.70 13.67
N ILE A 193 -12.83 9.48 14.27
CA ILE A 193 -12.10 8.22 14.23
C ILE A 193 -12.56 7.34 15.39
N ASP A 194 -12.88 6.10 15.07
CA ASP A 194 -13.27 5.08 16.02
C ASP A 194 -12.16 4.02 16.17
N SER A 195 -12.40 3.03 16.98
CA SER A 195 -11.60 1.80 17.04
C SER A 195 -12.31 0.68 16.28
N TYR A 196 -11.53 -0.27 15.79
CA TYR A 196 -12.08 -1.48 15.20
C TYR A 196 -11.23 -2.70 15.58
N SER A 197 -11.86 -3.72 16.18
CA SER A 197 -11.16 -4.90 16.67
C SER A 197 -9.97 -4.49 17.56
N THR A 198 -8.76 -4.82 17.18
CA THR A 198 -7.53 -4.51 17.92
C THR A 198 -6.88 -3.19 17.53
N PHE A 199 -7.39 -2.53 16.50
CA PHE A 199 -6.87 -1.24 16.02
C PHE A 199 -7.51 -0.08 16.77
N GLY A 200 -6.70 0.71 17.45
CA GLY A 200 -7.17 1.86 18.22
C GLY A 200 -7.62 3.05 17.36
N ARG A 201 -7.37 3.03 16.04
CA ARG A 201 -7.74 4.11 15.10
C ARG A 201 -8.17 3.51 13.77
N ALA A 202 -9.47 3.53 13.54
CA ALA A 202 -10.11 3.01 12.35
C ALA A 202 -11.09 4.03 11.75
N TYR A 203 -11.26 4.00 10.45
CA TYR A 203 -12.20 4.82 9.71
C TYR A 203 -13.00 3.94 8.75
N ASP A 204 -14.31 3.93 8.89
CA ASP A 204 -15.20 3.23 7.96
C ASP A 204 -15.40 4.11 6.72
N LEU A 205 -14.81 3.70 5.60
CA LEU A 205 -14.71 4.53 4.40
C LEU A 205 -16.08 4.88 3.80
N PHE A 206 -17.05 3.96 3.88
CA PHE A 206 -18.41 4.15 3.36
C PHE A 206 -19.48 4.15 4.44
N GLY A 207 -19.11 3.93 5.70
CA GLY A 207 -20.06 3.87 6.83
C GLY A 207 -20.93 2.61 6.86
N ASP A 208 -20.56 1.56 6.13
CA ASP A 208 -21.30 0.29 6.03
C ASP A 208 -20.45 -0.91 6.50
N GLY A 209 -19.23 -0.66 6.88
CA GLY A 209 -18.27 -1.64 7.36
C GLY A 209 -17.65 -2.52 6.29
N SER A 210 -17.92 -2.28 5.01
CA SER A 210 -17.34 -3.07 3.91
C SER A 210 -15.85 -2.81 3.72
N VAL A 211 -15.40 -1.57 3.93
CA VAL A 211 -14.00 -1.12 3.78
C VAL A 211 -13.62 -0.25 4.98
N ARG A 212 -12.71 -0.72 5.80
CA ARG A 212 -12.18 0.03 6.94
C ARG A 212 -10.71 0.33 6.75
N LEU A 213 -10.33 1.56 6.99
CA LEU A 213 -8.94 2.02 6.99
C LEU A 213 -8.45 2.06 8.43
N VAL A 214 -7.33 1.43 8.73
CA VAL A 214 -6.75 1.39 10.06
C VAL A 214 -5.37 2.02 10.05
N ALA A 215 -5.09 2.90 11.03
CA ALA A 215 -3.79 3.53 11.12
C ALA A 215 -2.72 2.52 11.53
N THR A 216 -1.72 2.33 10.68
CA THR A 216 -0.55 1.46 10.96
C THR A 216 0.75 2.22 10.71
N PRO A 217 0.95 3.39 11.38
CA PRO A 217 2.13 4.21 11.16
C PRO A 217 3.40 3.53 11.65
N GLY A 218 4.52 3.92 11.04
CA GLY A 218 5.86 3.45 11.42
C GLY A 218 6.75 3.32 10.22
N HIS A 219 6.37 2.55 9.21
CA HIS A 219 7.05 2.50 7.93
C HIS A 219 7.09 3.89 7.29
N THR A 220 5.93 4.52 7.14
CA THR A 220 5.80 5.97 6.95
C THR A 220 4.98 6.59 8.07
N HIS A 221 4.95 7.93 8.13
CA HIS A 221 4.22 8.63 9.19
C HIS A 221 2.70 8.52 9.06
N GLY A 222 2.21 8.40 7.83
CA GLY A 222 0.79 8.30 7.51
C GLY A 222 0.37 6.94 6.96
N HIS A 223 1.20 5.90 7.16
CA HIS A 223 0.88 4.54 6.70
C HIS A 223 -0.43 4.05 7.29
N GLN A 224 -1.25 3.44 6.44
CA GLN A 224 -2.51 2.80 6.81
C GLN A 224 -2.64 1.42 6.15
N SER A 225 -3.35 0.53 6.82
CA SER A 225 -3.77 -0.78 6.30
C SER A 225 -5.26 -0.80 6.01
N VAL A 226 -5.72 -1.74 5.22
CA VAL A 226 -7.11 -1.81 4.76
C VAL A 226 -7.74 -3.13 5.19
N ILE A 227 -8.85 -3.07 5.92
CA ILE A 227 -9.68 -4.23 6.25
C ILE A 227 -10.87 -4.24 5.29
N LEU A 228 -11.07 -5.35 4.63
CA LEU A 228 -12.14 -5.61 3.67
C LEU A 228 -13.08 -6.67 4.23
N ARG A 229 -14.38 -6.39 4.28
CA ARG A 229 -15.40 -7.41 4.60
C ARG A 229 -15.68 -8.20 3.34
N LEU A 230 -15.23 -9.45 3.31
CA LEU A 230 -15.62 -10.43 2.31
C LEU A 230 -16.91 -11.16 2.75
N LYS A 231 -17.38 -12.08 1.95
CA LYS A 231 -18.62 -12.80 2.22
C LYS A 231 -18.54 -13.73 3.43
N ASP A 232 -17.40 -14.38 3.63
CA ASP A 232 -17.18 -15.41 4.64
C ASP A 232 -16.12 -15.03 5.69
N ARG A 233 -15.34 -13.99 5.45
CA ARG A 233 -14.22 -13.57 6.32
C ARG A 233 -13.87 -12.10 6.10
N GLU A 234 -12.87 -11.62 6.83
CA GLU A 234 -12.22 -10.34 6.53
C GLU A 234 -10.86 -10.59 5.84
N ALA A 235 -10.44 -9.63 5.03
CA ALA A 235 -9.07 -9.55 4.52
C ALA A 235 -8.41 -8.27 5.03
N LEU A 236 -7.21 -8.39 5.59
CA LEU A 236 -6.36 -7.27 6.01
C LEU A 236 -5.20 -7.13 5.02
N VAL A 237 -5.26 -6.13 4.17
CA VAL A 237 -4.14 -5.68 3.33
C VAL A 237 -3.28 -4.77 4.17
N THR A 238 -2.11 -5.26 4.57
CA THR A 238 -1.25 -4.55 5.53
C THR A 238 -0.40 -3.47 4.92
N GLY A 239 -0.23 -3.45 3.58
CA GLY A 239 0.83 -2.65 2.97
C GLY A 239 2.18 -2.96 3.62
N ASP A 240 3.01 -1.94 3.76
CA ASP A 240 4.37 -2.04 4.29
C ASP A 240 4.46 -1.92 5.82
N ALA A 241 3.31 -2.00 6.53
CA ALA A 241 3.33 -2.21 7.97
C ALA A 241 4.09 -3.51 8.31
N ILE A 242 3.88 -4.56 7.49
CA ILE A 242 4.69 -5.78 7.48
C ILE A 242 5.07 -6.15 6.04
N TYR A 243 6.34 -6.39 5.80
CA TYR A 243 6.80 -6.88 4.50
C TYR A 243 6.54 -8.38 4.30
N PHE A 244 6.72 -9.16 5.37
CA PHE A 244 6.59 -10.61 5.40
C PHE A 244 5.68 -11.05 6.54
N THR A 245 4.95 -12.14 6.36
CA THR A 245 4.12 -12.74 7.41
C THR A 245 4.92 -13.03 8.67
N ARG A 246 6.16 -13.54 8.52
CA ARG A 246 7.08 -13.84 9.63
C ARG A 246 7.45 -12.61 10.46
N THR A 247 7.30 -11.38 9.92
CA THR A 247 7.55 -10.15 10.68
C THR A 247 6.66 -10.05 11.91
N LEU A 248 5.48 -10.66 11.88
CA LEU A 248 4.60 -10.72 13.05
C LEU A 248 5.16 -11.59 14.19
N ASP A 249 6.11 -12.47 13.90
CA ASP A 249 6.69 -13.40 14.86
C ASP A 249 8.12 -12.99 15.27
N ASP A 250 8.95 -12.54 14.30
CA ASP A 250 10.37 -12.22 14.54
C ASP A 250 10.65 -10.72 14.75
N GLU A 251 9.65 -9.84 14.53
CA GLU A 251 9.71 -8.38 14.67
C GLU A 251 10.89 -7.72 13.94
N ARG A 252 11.35 -8.32 12.84
CA ARG A 252 12.43 -7.74 12.04
C ARG A 252 11.88 -6.66 11.13
N ARG A 253 12.20 -5.43 11.48
CA ARG A 253 11.82 -4.27 10.67
C ARG A 253 12.65 -4.15 9.40
N GLY A 254 12.11 -3.46 8.40
CA GLY A 254 12.88 -3.00 7.24
C GLY A 254 13.83 -1.84 7.58
N TRP A 255 14.69 -1.51 6.61
CA TRP A 255 15.58 -0.35 6.70
C TRP A 255 14.82 0.98 6.67
N ALA A 256 13.90 1.13 5.72
CA ALA A 256 13.06 2.31 5.59
C ALA A 256 12.00 2.31 6.70
N MET A 257 12.24 3.11 7.74
CA MET A 257 11.38 3.21 8.91
C MET A 257 11.38 4.65 9.42
N ALA A 258 10.21 5.29 9.35
CA ALA A 258 10.04 6.66 9.80
C ALA A 258 9.95 6.77 11.33
N ASP A 259 9.31 5.79 11.98
CA ASP A 259 9.11 5.78 13.43
C ASP A 259 9.04 4.34 13.95
N GLU A 260 10.10 3.87 14.58
CA GLU A 260 10.22 2.49 15.07
C GLU A 260 9.24 2.18 16.21
N HIS A 261 8.98 3.14 17.11
CA HIS A 261 8.03 2.94 18.22
C HIS A 261 6.60 2.78 17.72
N LYS A 262 6.19 3.61 16.76
CA LYS A 262 4.87 3.48 16.13
C LYS A 262 4.75 2.19 15.36
N TRP A 263 5.82 1.77 14.68
CA TRP A 263 5.84 0.51 13.94
C TRP A 263 5.65 -0.71 14.87
N HIS A 264 6.35 -0.78 16.00
CA HIS A 264 6.15 -1.85 16.99
C HIS A 264 4.71 -1.89 17.51
N ARG A 265 4.09 -0.72 17.73
CA ARG A 265 2.68 -0.64 18.12
C ARG A 265 1.78 -1.20 17.01
N SER A 266 1.98 -0.76 15.77
CA SER A 266 1.20 -1.22 14.61
C SER A 266 1.31 -2.74 14.41
N ILE A 267 2.52 -3.31 14.54
CA ILE A 267 2.73 -4.76 14.52
C ILE A 267 1.99 -5.46 15.66
N GLY A 268 2.02 -4.89 16.86
CA GLY A 268 1.28 -5.41 17.99
C GLY A 268 -0.22 -5.49 17.72
N GLU A 269 -0.80 -4.45 17.15
CA GLU A 269 -2.23 -4.39 16.76
C GLU A 269 -2.55 -5.44 15.67
N ILE A 270 -1.71 -5.58 14.62
CA ILE A 270 -1.89 -6.58 13.56
C ILE A 270 -1.75 -8.01 14.11
N ARG A 271 -0.79 -8.26 15.01
CA ARG A 271 -0.59 -9.57 15.63
C ARG A 271 -1.80 -9.97 16.48
N LEU A 272 -2.33 -9.05 17.26
CA LEU A 272 -3.55 -9.26 18.04
C LEU A 272 -4.73 -9.53 17.10
N TYR A 273 -4.89 -8.76 16.02
CA TYR A 273 -5.93 -8.97 15.03
C TYR A 273 -5.87 -10.38 14.41
N ARG A 274 -4.69 -10.84 14.00
CA ARG A 274 -4.47 -12.22 13.49
C ARG A 274 -4.89 -13.27 14.51
N ARG A 275 -4.61 -13.05 15.79
CA ARG A 275 -4.96 -13.98 16.86
C ARG A 275 -6.47 -14.01 17.15
N GLU A 276 -7.12 -12.85 17.12
CA GLU A 276 -8.55 -12.74 17.44
C GLU A 276 -9.45 -13.07 16.25
N ASN A 277 -8.91 -13.00 15.03
CA ASN A 277 -9.61 -13.30 13.79
C ASN A 277 -8.82 -14.37 13.00
N PRO A 278 -8.81 -15.63 13.44
CA PRO A 278 -7.98 -16.69 12.85
C PRO A 278 -8.34 -17.02 11.39
N ASP A 279 -9.59 -16.73 10.98
CA ASP A 279 -10.06 -16.94 9.61
C ASP A 279 -9.76 -15.74 8.69
N ALA A 280 -9.28 -14.62 9.23
CA ALA A 280 -8.95 -13.45 8.43
C ALA A 280 -7.75 -13.70 7.52
N LEU A 281 -7.86 -13.26 6.27
CA LEU A 281 -6.78 -13.28 5.30
C LEU A 281 -5.84 -12.10 5.56
N ILE A 282 -4.62 -12.37 6.04
CA ILE A 282 -3.60 -11.35 6.24
C ILE A 282 -2.69 -11.30 5.02
N ILE A 283 -2.62 -10.17 4.34
CA ILE A 283 -1.83 -9.98 3.11
C ILE A 283 -0.71 -8.97 3.38
N PRO A 284 0.55 -9.42 3.53
CA PRO A 284 1.71 -8.56 3.70
C PRO A 284 2.11 -7.87 2.39
N GLY A 285 2.90 -6.79 2.49
CA GLY A 285 3.26 -5.97 1.34
C GLY A 285 4.11 -6.68 0.29
N HIS A 286 5.11 -7.47 0.72
CA HIS A 286 6.16 -7.96 -0.19
C HIS A 286 6.55 -9.43 0.03
N ASP A 287 5.69 -10.24 0.59
CA ASP A 287 5.97 -11.64 0.94
C ASP A 287 5.78 -12.57 -0.26
N PRO A 288 6.86 -13.14 -0.84
CA PRO A 288 6.73 -14.06 -1.98
C PRO A 288 6.04 -15.37 -1.60
N GLU A 289 6.17 -15.83 -0.35
CA GLU A 289 5.53 -17.06 0.12
C GLU A 289 4.02 -16.84 0.29
N ALA A 290 3.63 -15.73 0.92
CA ALA A 290 2.23 -15.35 1.03
C ALA A 290 1.62 -15.13 -0.37
N TRP A 291 2.30 -14.38 -1.25
CA TRP A 291 1.85 -14.16 -2.62
C TRP A 291 1.56 -15.46 -3.37
N ALA A 292 2.44 -16.45 -3.25
CA ALA A 292 2.29 -17.73 -3.94
C ALA A 292 1.04 -18.54 -3.51
N THR A 293 0.45 -18.19 -2.36
CA THR A 293 -0.75 -18.86 -1.82
C THR A 293 -2.05 -18.08 -2.07
N LEU A 294 -1.95 -16.84 -2.56
CA LEU A 294 -3.13 -16.02 -2.83
C LEU A 294 -3.93 -16.58 -4.01
N LEU A 295 -5.23 -16.61 -3.85
CA LEU A 295 -6.16 -16.90 -4.92
C LEU A 295 -6.33 -15.68 -5.83
N PRO A 296 -6.69 -15.87 -7.09
CA PRO A 296 -6.94 -14.77 -8.03
C PRO A 296 -8.13 -13.87 -7.62
N LYS A 297 -9.00 -14.38 -6.73
CA LYS A 297 -10.23 -13.72 -6.29
C LYS A 297 -10.66 -14.23 -4.92
N TYR A 298 -11.17 -13.32 -4.10
CA TYR A 298 -11.86 -13.59 -2.83
C TYR A 298 -13.21 -12.85 -2.80
N GLU A 299 -14.27 -13.54 -2.34
CA GLU A 299 -15.64 -13.00 -2.23
C GLU A 299 -16.06 -12.79 -0.78
#